data_c04a33332c312974651ec5779521215a
#
_entry.id   c04a33332c312974651ec5779521215a
#
_cell.length_a   1.000
_cell.length_b   1.000
_cell.length_c   1.000
_cell.angle_alpha   90.00
_cell.angle_beta   90.00
_cell.angle_gamma   90.00
#
_symmetry.space_group_name_H-M   'P 1'
#
loop_
_entity.id
_entity.type
_entity.pdbx_description
1 polymer ?
#
loop_
_entity_poly.entity_id
_entity_poly.type
_entity_poly.pdbx_seq_one_letter_code
_entity_poly.pdbx_strand_id
1 'polypeptide(L)'
;MIISKQHAIAIEAKYTEVTKQYETIRSWLKKSSKADNDNKVKVLNGWLNYISKANCFAANLEESERRFQIQNVPYQLVHRIASACAVANSKKVSPAVIYQIFYDKETRIKAAKFATNLLHSWINDLGLKSDFKFYAIGVPTYYKPQKVTKLNSLFLKMKTDAIYTFGQPCNGLDISTATI
;
A
#
# COMPACT_ATOMS: atom_id res chain seq x y z
N MET A 1 -12.54 -0.31 -0.88
CA MET A 1 -12.42 -0.62 -2.33
C MET A 1 -13.31 0.32 -3.11
N ILE A 2 -12.79 0.98 -4.14
CA ILE A 2 -13.55 1.80 -5.09
C ILE A 2 -13.46 1.11 -6.45
N ILE A 3 -14.59 1.03 -7.16
CA ILE A 3 -14.66 0.44 -8.49
C ILE A 3 -15.13 1.52 -9.46
N SER A 4 -14.34 1.76 -10.50
CA SER A 4 -14.67 2.64 -11.62
C SER A 4 -14.83 1.82 -12.91
N LYS A 5 -15.16 2.48 -14.01
CA LYS A 5 -15.21 1.83 -15.33
C LYS A 5 -13.86 1.25 -15.79
N GLN A 6 -12.74 1.78 -15.28
CA GLN A 6 -11.39 1.42 -15.72
C GLN A 6 -10.55 0.79 -14.63
N HIS A 7 -10.86 1.00 -13.35
CA HIS A 7 -10.00 0.60 -12.24
C HIS A 7 -10.76 -0.01 -11.07
N ALA A 8 -10.14 -1.00 -10.42
CA ALA A 8 -10.45 -1.46 -9.08
C ALA A 8 -9.38 -0.91 -8.12
N ILE A 9 -9.77 0.01 -7.24
CA ILE A 9 -8.86 0.77 -6.40
C ILE A 9 -8.97 0.31 -4.96
N ALA A 10 -7.90 -0.25 -4.40
CA ALA A 10 -7.79 -0.48 -2.97
C ALA A 10 -7.20 0.75 -2.27
N ILE A 11 -7.75 1.10 -1.12
CA ILE A 11 -7.23 2.19 -0.29
C ILE A 11 -6.70 1.62 1.01
N GLU A 12 -5.49 1.98 1.38
CA GLU A 12 -4.89 1.75 2.68
C GLU A 12 -4.64 3.10 3.35
N ALA A 13 -5.13 3.28 4.57
CA ALA A 13 -5.02 4.53 5.32
C ALA A 13 -4.14 4.32 6.56
N LYS A 14 -3.10 5.13 6.72
CA LYS A 14 -2.12 5.06 7.83
C LYS A 14 -2.02 6.40 8.55
N TYR A 15 -2.37 6.41 9.84
CA TYR A 15 -2.32 7.62 10.66
C TYR A 15 -1.11 7.66 11.59
N THR A 16 -0.92 6.62 12.41
CA THR A 16 0.13 6.62 13.44
C THR A 16 1.31 5.71 13.10
N GLU A 17 1.23 4.98 12.01
CA GLU A 17 2.14 3.88 11.72
C GLU A 17 3.46 4.32 11.07
N VAL A 18 3.57 5.58 10.65
CA VAL A 18 4.84 6.16 10.14
C VAL A 18 5.97 6.16 11.19
N THR A 19 5.62 5.91 12.46
CA THR A 19 6.56 5.85 13.57
C THR A 19 6.67 4.48 14.22
N LYS A 20 5.85 3.51 13.79
CA LYS A 20 5.78 2.17 14.39
C LYS A 20 6.50 1.12 13.54
N GLN A 21 6.85 0.03 14.19
CA GLN A 21 7.41 -1.13 13.51
C GLN A 21 6.31 -1.85 12.71
N TYR A 22 6.57 -2.09 11.43
CA TYR A 22 5.63 -2.79 10.54
C TYR A 22 5.75 -4.29 10.70
N GLU A 23 4.62 -4.99 10.62
CA GLU A 23 4.60 -6.43 10.57
C GLU A 23 4.87 -6.89 9.13
N THR A 24 6.10 -7.34 8.88
CA THR A 24 6.53 -7.87 7.58
C THR A 24 5.99 -9.28 7.36
N ILE A 25 6.01 -9.75 6.11
CA ILE A 25 5.68 -11.14 5.78
C ILE A 25 6.47 -12.12 6.65
N ARG A 26 7.79 -11.91 6.79
CA ARG A 26 8.66 -12.75 7.63
C ARG A 26 8.18 -12.80 9.09
N SER A 27 7.89 -11.65 9.70
CA SER A 27 7.46 -11.59 11.10
C SER A 27 6.05 -12.14 11.28
N TRP A 28 5.16 -11.88 10.32
CA TRP A 28 3.79 -12.39 10.34
C TRP A 28 3.74 -13.91 10.25
N LEU A 29 4.57 -14.53 9.42
CA LEU A 29 4.67 -15.99 9.33
C LEU A 29 5.27 -16.61 10.60
N LYS A 30 6.22 -15.95 11.27
CA LYS A 30 6.90 -16.50 12.47
C LYS A 30 6.06 -16.47 13.75
N LYS A 31 5.02 -15.66 13.83
CA LYS A 31 4.23 -15.40 15.08
C LYS A 31 3.19 -16.46 15.41
N SER A 32 3.20 -17.64 14.82
CA SER A 32 2.12 -18.61 14.97
C SER A 32 2.61 -20.01 15.26
N SER A 33 1.72 -20.86 15.78
CA SER A 33 1.92 -22.30 15.86
C SER A 33 2.19 -22.89 14.46
N LYS A 34 2.71 -24.12 14.38
CA LYS A 34 2.99 -24.76 13.08
C LYS A 34 1.73 -24.82 12.18
N ALA A 35 0.60 -25.22 12.74
CA ALA A 35 -0.66 -25.32 12.00
C ALA A 35 -1.14 -23.96 11.48
N ASP A 36 -1.04 -22.90 12.31
CA ASP A 36 -1.38 -21.53 11.89
C ASP A 36 -0.44 -21.00 10.82
N ASN A 37 0.84 -21.38 10.90
CA ASN A 37 1.84 -21.00 9.90
C ASN A 37 1.51 -21.58 8.53
N ASP A 38 1.11 -22.86 8.46
CA ASP A 38 0.70 -23.50 7.22
C ASP A 38 -0.52 -22.81 6.60
N ASN A 39 -1.48 -22.39 7.43
CA ASN A 39 -2.63 -21.61 6.96
C ASN A 39 -2.21 -20.21 6.44
N LYS A 40 -1.30 -19.53 7.14
CA LYS A 40 -0.80 -18.23 6.68
C LYS A 40 -0.04 -18.33 5.37
N VAL A 41 0.76 -19.38 5.18
CA VAL A 41 1.42 -19.66 3.90
C VAL A 41 0.40 -19.86 2.78
N LYS A 42 -0.67 -20.65 3.01
CA LYS A 42 -1.76 -20.82 2.05
C LYS A 42 -2.44 -19.49 1.70
N VAL A 43 -2.71 -18.66 2.71
CA VAL A 43 -3.30 -17.33 2.53
C VAL A 43 -2.37 -16.43 1.70
N LEU A 44 -1.08 -16.38 2.02
CA LEU A 44 -0.09 -15.62 1.27
C LEU A 44 -0.02 -16.06 -0.19
N ASN A 45 0.03 -17.36 -0.43
CA ASN A 45 0.04 -17.92 -1.77
C ASN A 45 -1.23 -17.55 -2.55
N GLY A 46 -2.39 -17.54 -1.88
CA GLY A 46 -3.64 -17.04 -2.46
C GLY A 46 -3.54 -15.58 -2.89
N TRP A 47 -2.94 -14.71 -2.07
CA TRP A 47 -2.70 -13.31 -2.44
C TRP A 47 -1.77 -13.17 -3.64
N LEU A 48 -0.64 -13.89 -3.63
CA LEU A 48 0.31 -13.88 -4.74
C LEU A 48 -0.32 -14.39 -6.05
N ASN A 49 -1.17 -15.40 -5.96
CA ASN A 49 -1.91 -15.92 -7.11
C ASN A 49 -2.89 -14.87 -7.70
N TYR A 50 -3.58 -14.06 -6.86
CA TYR A 50 -4.43 -12.97 -7.37
C TYR A 50 -3.60 -11.92 -8.11
N ILE A 51 -2.43 -11.54 -7.59
CA ILE A 51 -1.53 -10.57 -8.22
C ILE A 51 -0.98 -11.13 -9.55
N SER A 52 -0.60 -12.41 -9.56
CA SER A 52 -0.13 -13.10 -10.76
C SER A 52 -1.21 -13.19 -11.85
N LYS A 53 -2.44 -13.61 -11.47
CA LYS A 53 -3.59 -13.69 -12.40
C LYS A 53 -3.96 -12.34 -13.00
N ALA A 54 -3.75 -11.25 -12.27
CA ALA A 54 -3.91 -9.89 -12.78
C ALA A 54 -2.72 -9.43 -13.65
N ASN A 55 -1.73 -10.30 -13.87
CA ASN A 55 -0.53 -10.02 -14.67
C ASN A 55 0.26 -8.79 -14.17
N CYS A 56 0.29 -8.59 -12.84
CA CYS A 56 0.92 -7.41 -12.22
C CYS A 56 2.39 -7.59 -11.85
N PHE A 57 2.93 -8.81 -11.84
CA PHE A 57 4.36 -9.02 -11.58
C PHE A 57 5.22 -8.79 -12.83
N ALA A 58 6.38 -8.14 -12.65
CA ALA A 58 7.32 -7.88 -13.72
C ALA A 58 8.06 -9.14 -14.19
N ALA A 59 8.36 -10.05 -13.27
CA ALA A 59 9.04 -11.32 -13.54
C ALA A 59 8.15 -12.50 -13.16
N ASN A 60 8.27 -13.59 -13.88
CA ASN A 60 7.64 -14.86 -13.55
C ASN A 60 8.60 -15.66 -12.64
N LEU A 61 8.44 -15.51 -11.33
CA LEU A 61 9.23 -16.22 -10.33
C LEU A 61 8.43 -17.38 -9.77
N GLU A 62 9.14 -18.45 -9.37
CA GLU A 62 8.56 -19.53 -8.59
C GLU A 62 8.02 -19.01 -7.24
N GLU A 63 7.03 -19.70 -6.69
CA GLU A 63 6.33 -19.25 -5.48
C GLU A 63 7.26 -19.06 -4.27
N SER A 64 8.26 -19.96 -4.12
CA SER A 64 9.27 -19.88 -3.06
C SER A 64 10.17 -18.65 -3.21
N GLU A 65 10.63 -18.38 -4.43
CA GLU A 65 11.44 -17.21 -4.76
C GLU A 65 10.67 -15.93 -4.53
N ARG A 66 9.40 -15.89 -4.95
CA ARG A 66 8.51 -14.75 -4.71
C ARG A 66 8.33 -14.47 -3.22
N ARG A 67 8.08 -15.51 -2.41
CA ARG A 67 7.96 -15.35 -0.95
C ARG A 67 9.26 -14.83 -0.33
N PHE A 68 10.41 -15.29 -0.80
CA PHE A 68 11.70 -14.79 -0.34
C PHE A 68 11.89 -13.32 -0.70
N GLN A 69 11.58 -12.94 -1.93
CA GLN A 69 11.69 -11.55 -2.41
C GLN A 69 10.90 -10.58 -1.53
N ILE A 70 9.65 -10.91 -1.18
CA ILE A 70 8.73 -10.02 -0.46
C ILE A 70 8.81 -10.16 1.07
N GLN A 71 9.74 -10.94 1.62
CA GLN A 71 9.77 -11.26 3.06
C GLN A 71 9.84 -10.03 3.98
N ASN A 72 10.42 -8.93 3.51
CA ASN A 72 10.56 -7.67 4.25
C ASN A 72 9.42 -6.67 3.97
N VAL A 73 8.49 -7.01 3.09
CA VAL A 73 7.33 -6.20 2.78
C VAL A 73 6.24 -6.40 3.84
N PRO A 74 5.53 -5.36 4.29
CA PRO A 74 4.38 -5.50 5.18
C PRO A 74 3.30 -6.39 4.56
N TYR A 75 2.80 -7.37 5.32
CA TYR A 75 1.76 -8.29 4.84
C TYR A 75 0.48 -7.54 4.44
N GLN A 76 0.15 -6.44 5.13
CA GLN A 76 -1.01 -5.61 4.81
C GLN A 76 -0.90 -4.99 3.41
N LEU A 77 0.30 -4.56 2.99
CA LEU A 77 0.51 -4.00 1.66
C LEU A 77 0.28 -5.06 0.58
N VAL A 78 0.83 -6.26 0.76
CA VAL A 78 0.61 -7.41 -0.14
C VAL A 78 -0.88 -7.74 -0.24
N HIS A 79 -1.57 -7.80 0.91
CA HIS A 79 -3.01 -8.05 0.97
C HIS A 79 -3.83 -6.98 0.21
N ARG A 80 -3.48 -5.68 0.34
CA ARG A 80 -4.19 -4.61 -0.37
C ARG A 80 -4.04 -4.71 -1.87
N ILE A 81 -2.82 -4.98 -2.34
CA ILE A 81 -2.55 -5.18 -3.77
C ILE A 81 -3.33 -6.41 -4.28
N ALA A 82 -3.27 -7.52 -3.56
CA ALA A 82 -4.01 -8.73 -3.91
C ALA A 82 -5.53 -8.49 -3.98
N SER A 83 -6.07 -7.70 -3.04
CA SER A 83 -7.50 -7.35 -3.02
C SER A 83 -7.89 -6.52 -4.25
N ALA A 84 -7.06 -5.55 -4.66
CA ALA A 84 -7.29 -4.78 -5.88
C ALA A 84 -7.26 -5.70 -7.11
N CYS A 85 -6.27 -6.59 -7.19
CA CYS A 85 -6.11 -7.55 -8.28
C CYS A 85 -7.27 -8.54 -8.39
N ALA A 86 -7.75 -9.06 -7.25
CA ALA A 86 -8.88 -10.00 -7.23
C ALA A 86 -10.16 -9.36 -7.80
N VAL A 87 -10.46 -8.12 -7.40
CA VAL A 87 -11.62 -7.39 -7.91
C VAL A 87 -11.41 -6.98 -9.37
N ALA A 88 -10.22 -6.53 -9.73
CA ALA A 88 -9.88 -6.14 -11.11
C ALA A 88 -10.09 -7.30 -12.07
N ASN A 89 -9.61 -8.50 -11.71
CA ASN A 89 -9.82 -9.71 -12.50
C ASN A 89 -11.30 -10.04 -12.69
N SER A 90 -12.10 -9.95 -11.62
CA SER A 90 -13.54 -10.25 -11.68
C SER A 90 -14.32 -9.25 -12.52
N LYS A 91 -13.89 -8.00 -12.56
CA LYS A 91 -14.55 -6.88 -13.26
C LYS A 91 -13.90 -6.55 -14.61
N LYS A 92 -12.82 -7.22 -14.98
CA LYS A 92 -12.04 -6.96 -16.22
C LYS A 92 -11.59 -5.50 -16.33
N VAL A 93 -11.08 -4.95 -15.22
CA VAL A 93 -10.53 -3.60 -15.13
C VAL A 93 -9.10 -3.65 -14.60
N SER A 94 -8.38 -2.53 -14.61
CA SER A 94 -7.01 -2.46 -14.09
C SER A 94 -6.99 -2.31 -12.56
N PRO A 95 -6.10 -3.03 -11.85
CA PRO A 95 -5.93 -2.83 -10.41
C PRO A 95 -5.16 -1.54 -10.13
N ALA A 96 -5.50 -0.88 -9.02
CA ALA A 96 -4.76 0.26 -8.50
C ALA A 96 -4.77 0.27 -6.96
N VAL A 97 -3.77 0.90 -6.36
CA VAL A 97 -3.69 1.07 -4.91
C VAL A 97 -3.42 2.54 -4.57
N ILE A 98 -4.17 3.06 -3.62
CA ILE A 98 -3.92 4.37 -3.00
C ILE A 98 -3.50 4.13 -1.56
N TYR A 99 -2.31 4.61 -1.19
CA TYR A 99 -1.77 4.55 0.16
C TYR A 99 -1.83 5.95 0.78
N GLN A 100 -2.78 6.16 1.69
CA GLN A 100 -2.99 7.44 2.37
C GLN A 100 -2.15 7.50 3.65
N ILE A 101 -1.30 8.51 3.75
CA ILE A 101 -0.41 8.74 4.89
C ILE A 101 -0.89 10.00 5.59
N PHE A 102 -1.57 9.83 6.70
CA PHE A 102 -2.01 10.95 7.52
C PHE A 102 -0.85 11.43 8.39
N TYR A 103 -0.64 12.74 8.44
CA TYR A 103 0.40 13.36 9.25
C TYR A 103 -0.05 14.69 9.85
N ASP A 104 0.55 15.05 10.96
CA ASP A 104 0.43 16.38 11.56
C ASP A 104 1.74 17.17 11.36
N LYS A 105 1.82 18.35 11.96
CA LYS A 105 3.00 19.22 11.88
C LYS A 105 4.27 18.53 12.38
N GLU A 106 4.16 17.71 13.44
CA GLU A 106 5.31 17.04 14.07
C GLU A 106 5.76 15.81 13.28
N THR A 107 4.82 15.11 12.64
CA THR A 107 5.09 13.87 11.91
C THR A 107 5.33 14.08 10.42
N ARG A 108 5.18 15.29 9.88
CA ARG A 108 5.34 15.62 8.46
C ARG A 108 6.63 15.08 7.85
N ILE A 109 7.78 15.35 8.48
CA ILE A 109 9.09 14.91 7.98
C ILE A 109 9.20 13.38 8.01
N LYS A 110 8.66 12.74 9.06
CA LYS A 110 8.65 11.28 9.17
C LYS A 110 7.75 10.67 8.09
N ALA A 111 6.60 11.25 7.83
CA ALA A 111 5.68 10.81 6.79
C ALA A 111 6.29 10.93 5.39
N ALA A 112 6.99 12.03 5.09
CA ALA A 112 7.72 12.21 3.85
C ALA A 112 8.81 11.14 3.69
N LYS A 113 9.68 10.95 4.69
CA LYS A 113 10.73 9.91 4.67
C LYS A 113 10.15 8.51 4.55
N PHE A 114 9.03 8.25 5.19
CA PHE A 114 8.31 6.97 5.05
C PHE A 114 7.89 6.73 3.59
N ALA A 115 7.24 7.71 2.97
CA ALA A 115 6.78 7.59 1.58
C ALA A 115 7.95 7.42 0.61
N THR A 116 9.00 8.25 0.72
CA THR A 116 10.10 8.28 -0.25
C THR A 116 11.08 7.13 -0.11
N ASN A 117 11.31 6.63 1.09
CA ASN A 117 12.34 5.63 1.33
C ASN A 117 11.73 4.24 1.53
N LEU A 118 10.91 4.11 2.57
CA LEU A 118 10.45 2.79 3.01
C LEU A 118 9.36 2.22 2.11
N LEU A 119 8.33 3.02 1.81
CA LEU A 119 7.24 2.58 0.94
C LEU A 119 7.75 2.32 -0.49
N HIS A 120 8.64 3.15 -1.00
CA HIS A 120 9.28 2.95 -2.29
C HIS A 120 10.12 1.65 -2.32
N SER A 121 10.92 1.38 -1.26
CA SER A 121 11.66 0.11 -1.14
C SER A 121 10.72 -1.10 -1.19
N TRP A 122 9.61 -1.06 -0.45
CA TRP A 122 8.65 -2.17 -0.45
C TRP A 122 7.98 -2.39 -1.80
N ILE A 123 7.69 -1.32 -2.55
CA ILE A 123 7.13 -1.44 -3.90
C ILE A 123 8.13 -2.09 -4.85
N ASN A 124 9.41 -1.75 -4.74
CA ASN A 124 10.47 -2.39 -5.50
C ASN A 124 10.63 -3.88 -5.13
N ASP A 125 10.63 -4.20 -3.83
CA ASP A 125 10.70 -5.58 -3.33
C ASP A 125 9.51 -6.44 -3.79
N LEU A 126 8.34 -5.82 -4.02
CA LEU A 126 7.16 -6.51 -4.58
C LEU A 126 7.37 -6.96 -6.02
N GLY A 127 8.27 -6.33 -6.77
CA GLY A 127 8.56 -6.67 -8.16
C GLY A 127 7.34 -6.53 -9.08
N LEU A 128 6.55 -5.47 -8.87
CA LEU A 128 5.41 -5.16 -9.72
C LEU A 128 5.86 -4.55 -11.05
N LYS A 129 5.02 -4.69 -12.09
CA LYS A 129 5.23 -4.04 -13.38
C LYS A 129 5.21 -2.52 -13.24
N SER A 130 5.93 -1.84 -14.14
CA SER A 130 6.05 -0.38 -14.16
C SER A 130 4.73 0.35 -14.42
N ASP A 131 3.79 -0.30 -15.07
CA ASP A 131 2.47 0.24 -15.36
C ASP A 131 1.44 0.01 -14.24
N PHE A 132 1.82 -0.72 -13.18
CA PHE A 132 0.96 -0.89 -12.00
C PHE A 132 0.73 0.45 -11.32
N LYS A 133 -0.54 0.83 -11.15
CA LYS A 133 -0.93 2.12 -10.58
C LYS A 133 -0.87 2.07 -9.06
N PHE A 134 0.19 2.66 -8.50
CA PHE A 134 0.36 2.84 -7.06
C PHE A 134 0.54 4.32 -6.73
N TYR A 135 -0.30 4.84 -5.83
CA TYR A 135 -0.27 6.24 -5.42
C TYR A 135 -0.07 6.33 -3.92
N ALA A 136 0.87 7.15 -3.47
CA ALA A 136 0.99 7.54 -2.08
C ALA A 136 0.50 8.99 -1.94
N ILE A 137 -0.46 9.21 -1.04
CA ILE A 137 -1.08 10.52 -0.81
C ILE A 137 -0.81 10.94 0.62
N GLY A 138 -0.11 12.06 0.79
CA GLY A 138 0.04 12.70 2.09
C GLY A 138 -1.23 13.51 2.44
N VAL A 139 -1.81 13.23 3.60
CA VAL A 139 -3.03 13.89 4.08
C VAL A 139 -2.70 14.62 5.40
N PRO A 140 -2.59 15.96 5.40
CA PRO A 140 -2.34 16.69 6.62
C PRO A 140 -3.55 16.65 7.55
N THR A 141 -3.28 16.37 8.82
CA THR A 141 -4.29 16.42 9.87
C THR A 141 -4.03 17.65 10.74
N TYR A 142 -4.97 18.57 10.71
CA TYR A 142 -4.93 19.73 11.60
C TYR A 142 -5.65 19.38 12.89
N TYR A 143 -4.89 18.90 13.89
CA TYR A 143 -5.45 18.67 15.20
C TYR A 143 -5.45 20.00 15.97
N LYS A 144 -6.59 20.67 16.04
CA LYS A 144 -6.87 21.55 17.20
C LYS A 144 -7.54 20.67 18.26
N PRO A 145 -7.10 20.69 19.51
CA PRO A 145 -7.73 19.94 20.60
C PRO A 145 -9.08 20.59 20.96
N GLN A 146 -10.02 20.52 20.04
CA GLN A 146 -11.42 20.81 20.31
C GLN A 146 -12.12 19.47 20.43
N LYS A 147 -12.92 19.29 21.48
CA LYS A 147 -13.81 18.14 21.61
C LYS A 147 -14.54 17.89 20.30
N VAL A 148 -14.10 16.88 19.54
CA VAL A 148 -14.74 16.52 18.27
C VAL A 148 -16.03 15.82 18.62
N THR A 149 -17.12 16.54 18.64
CA THR A 149 -18.45 16.02 18.97
C THR A 149 -19.12 15.29 17.79
N LYS A 150 -18.56 15.41 16.57
CA LYS A 150 -19.08 14.72 15.37
C LYS A 150 -17.95 14.32 14.43
N LEU A 151 -17.90 13.07 14.03
CA LEU A 151 -16.92 12.47 13.10
C LEU A 151 -16.88 13.21 11.74
N ASN A 152 -18.05 13.71 11.29
CA ASN A 152 -18.18 14.44 10.02
C ASN A 152 -17.39 15.75 9.97
N SER A 153 -17.11 16.40 11.11
CA SER A 153 -16.31 17.62 11.13
C SER A 153 -14.82 17.38 10.97
N LEU A 154 -14.35 16.16 11.18
CA LEU A 154 -12.94 15.77 11.00
C LEU A 154 -12.60 15.63 9.50
N PHE A 155 -13.49 15.06 8.72
CA PHE A 155 -13.29 14.84 7.27
C PHE A 155 -13.30 16.16 6.47
N LEU A 156 -14.08 17.15 6.90
CA LEU A 156 -14.17 18.46 6.23
C LEU A 156 -12.92 19.35 6.43
N LYS A 157 -12.00 18.99 7.35
CA LYS A 157 -10.76 19.74 7.64
C LYS A 157 -9.51 19.11 7.07
N MET A 158 -9.62 18.00 6.36
CA MET A 158 -8.50 17.34 5.70
C MET A 158 -8.24 18.00 4.34
N LYS A 159 -7.02 18.52 4.17
CA LYS A 159 -6.53 18.99 2.86
C LYS A 159 -5.45 18.03 2.39
N THR A 160 -5.50 17.61 1.14
CA THR A 160 -4.45 16.85 0.48
C THR A 160 -3.31 17.79 0.10
N ASP A 161 -2.11 17.60 0.67
CA ASP A 161 -0.95 18.46 0.41
C ASP A 161 -0.08 17.97 -0.74
N ALA A 162 -0.05 16.67 -0.99
CA ALA A 162 0.77 16.12 -2.07
C ALA A 162 0.27 14.75 -2.51
N ILE A 163 0.27 14.53 -3.81
CA ILE A 163 0.07 13.22 -4.42
C ILE A 163 1.44 12.74 -4.90
N TYR A 164 1.93 11.63 -4.34
CA TYR A 164 3.14 10.97 -4.79
C TYR A 164 2.73 9.84 -5.73
N THR A 165 3.07 9.94 -7.00
CA THR A 165 2.88 8.86 -7.96
C THR A 165 4.17 8.06 -8.09
N PHE A 166 4.12 6.78 -7.71
CA PHE A 166 5.17 5.83 -8.00
C PHE A 166 4.84 5.15 -9.34
N GLY A 167 5.13 5.85 -10.40
CA GLY A 167 4.86 5.33 -11.74
C GLY A 167 6.08 5.52 -12.59
N GLN A 168 6.95 4.62 -12.53
CA GLN A 168 8.00 4.16 -13.46
C GLN A 168 9.14 3.56 -12.63
N PRO A 169 9.66 2.40 -12.93
CA PRO A 169 10.87 1.92 -12.30
C PRO A 169 12.02 2.80 -12.79
N CYS A 170 12.78 3.28 -11.88
CA CYS A 170 14.20 3.60 -12.02
C CYS A 170 14.66 4.95 -12.52
N ASN A 171 13.87 5.96 -12.79
CA ASN A 171 14.45 7.25 -13.15
C ASN A 171 13.77 8.43 -12.45
N GLY A 172 14.00 8.51 -11.15
CA GLY A 172 13.64 9.69 -10.37
C GLY A 172 12.16 9.71 -9.91
N LEU A 173 12.00 10.01 -8.64
CA LEU A 173 10.73 10.40 -8.07
C LEU A 173 10.26 11.67 -8.79
N ASP A 174 9.32 11.54 -9.72
CA ASP A 174 8.58 12.70 -10.20
C ASP A 174 7.57 13.09 -9.12
N ILE A 175 8.01 13.98 -8.22
CA ILE A 175 7.13 14.64 -7.27
C ILE A 175 6.43 15.75 -8.03
N SER A 176 5.34 15.40 -8.72
CA SER A 176 4.45 16.43 -9.24
C SER A 176 3.61 16.94 -8.06
N THR A 177 3.95 18.09 -7.52
CA THR A 177 3.07 18.87 -6.65
C THR A 177 1.91 19.38 -7.50
N ALA A 178 0.81 18.65 -7.52
CA ALA A 178 -0.45 19.20 -7.99
C ALA A 178 -1.07 19.99 -6.83
N THR A 179 -0.93 21.31 -6.87
CA THR A 179 -1.76 22.21 -6.08
C THR A 179 -3.14 22.21 -6.73
N ILE A 180 -4.15 21.69 -5.99
CA ILE A 180 -5.57 21.86 -6.32
C ILE A 180 -6.09 23.04 -5.53
#